data_4a67c0d9b57da96119833ee8b24a943d
#
_entry.id   4a67c0d9b57da96119833ee8b24a943d
#
_cell.length_a   1.000
_cell.length_b   1.000
_cell.length_c   1.000
_cell.angle_alpha   90.00
_cell.angle_beta   90.00
_cell.angle_gamma   90.00
#
_symmetry.space_group_name_H-M   'P 1'
#
loop_
_entity.id
_entity.type
_entity.pdbx_description
1 polymer ?
#
loop_
_entity_poly.entity_id
_entity_poly.type
_entity_poly.pdbx_seq_one_letter_code
_entity_poly.pdbx_strand_id
1 'polypeptide(L)'
;LKKIDSVQVDARTVNDVKVSKDGKICVISREGASSRKNGIILIDVTNPKEVKIISEYTKNLTGGVHNVFIDKNHIYALSNAERYYVINIDDPKNPKEVGMFELDKEGQSIHDVWIENGIAYSSNWSDGVYLVDVGNGVAGGSPSNPVSFGNYSYASGAHHATFPYKSKSTGKFYTVLGDEIFPNGVNPKGTNETAGFLHFVDFSDVNNPIEVARYELPGHGSHNYWIEDDILYVAMYTGGLRIVDLSGDLLGDLYKQGREIGYLLTGT
;
A
#
# COMPACT_ATOMS: atom_id res chain seq x y z
N LEU A 1 11.42 -16.30 14.93
CA LEU A 1 11.16 -14.91 15.32
C LEU A 1 11.00 -14.83 16.84
N LYS A 2 11.51 -13.75 17.44
CA LYS A 2 11.39 -13.47 18.88
C LYS A 2 10.75 -12.08 19.04
N LYS A 3 9.65 -12.02 19.80
CA LYS A 3 9.06 -10.74 20.24
C LYS A 3 10.07 -10.08 21.19
N ILE A 4 10.38 -8.80 20.93
CA ILE A 4 11.34 -8.01 21.73
C ILE A 4 10.64 -6.93 22.57
N ASP A 5 9.53 -6.36 22.07
CA ASP A 5 8.68 -5.44 22.82
C ASP A 5 7.27 -5.36 22.20
N SER A 6 6.36 -4.59 22.79
CA SER A 6 5.00 -4.34 22.28
C SER A 6 4.36 -3.14 22.97
N VAL A 7 3.46 -2.47 22.24
CA VAL A 7 2.55 -1.48 22.78
C VAL A 7 1.11 -1.97 22.74
N GLN A 8 0.30 -1.58 23.72
CA GLN A 8 -1.13 -1.82 23.76
C GLN A 8 -1.87 -0.53 23.41
N VAL A 9 -2.82 -0.62 22.47
CA VAL A 9 -3.63 0.50 22.00
C VAL A 9 -5.12 0.16 22.01
N ASP A 10 -5.98 1.16 22.12
CA ASP A 10 -7.44 1.00 21.98
C ASP A 10 -7.78 0.92 20.48
N ALA A 11 -7.86 -0.30 19.97
CA ALA A 11 -8.25 -0.60 18.59
C ALA A 11 -8.83 -2.01 18.50
N ARG A 12 -9.84 -2.20 17.66
CA ARG A 12 -10.24 -3.54 17.21
C ARG A 12 -9.17 -4.12 16.30
N THR A 13 -8.65 -3.26 15.40
CA THR A 13 -7.65 -3.64 14.40
C THR A 13 -6.57 -2.56 14.31
N VAL A 14 -5.31 -2.98 14.35
CA VAL A 14 -4.15 -2.26 13.85
C VAL A 14 -3.83 -2.89 12.52
N ASN A 15 -4.32 -2.29 11.44
CA ASN A 15 -4.28 -2.91 10.13
C ASN A 15 -2.93 -2.73 9.45
N ASP A 16 -2.33 -1.57 9.59
CA ASP A 16 -1.07 -1.24 8.92
C ASP A 16 -0.04 -0.63 9.87
N VAL A 17 1.22 -0.84 9.53
CA VAL A 17 2.38 -0.34 10.26
C VAL A 17 3.48 0.06 9.28
N LYS A 18 4.03 1.25 9.45
CA LYS A 18 5.20 1.72 8.69
C LYS A 18 6.25 2.30 9.63
N VAL A 19 7.50 2.16 9.25
CA VAL A 19 8.64 2.72 9.98
C VAL A 19 9.32 3.75 9.09
N SER A 20 9.69 4.89 9.69
CA SER A 20 10.47 5.93 9.00
C SER A 20 11.79 5.37 8.46
N LYS A 21 12.27 5.93 7.36
CA LYS A 21 13.50 5.47 6.69
C LYS A 21 14.74 5.48 7.61
N ASP A 22 14.76 6.37 8.59
CA ASP A 22 15.83 6.45 9.61
C ASP A 22 15.66 5.46 10.77
N GLY A 23 14.58 4.68 10.78
CA GLY A 23 14.30 3.65 11.78
C GLY A 23 13.89 4.17 13.15
N LYS A 24 13.48 5.44 13.29
CA LYS A 24 13.21 6.05 14.60
C LYS A 24 11.74 6.16 14.96
N ILE A 25 10.88 6.38 13.97
CA ILE A 25 9.45 6.57 14.16
C ILE A 25 8.71 5.43 13.49
N CYS A 26 7.85 4.77 14.24
CA CYS A 26 6.84 3.85 13.73
C CYS A 26 5.48 4.54 13.78
N VAL A 27 4.71 4.43 12.71
CA VAL A 27 3.31 4.81 12.67
C VAL A 27 2.45 3.57 12.54
N ILE A 28 1.38 3.48 13.32
CA ILE A 28 0.36 2.43 13.21
C ILE A 28 -1.00 3.05 12.93
N SER A 29 -1.78 2.35 12.11
CA SER A 29 -3.18 2.68 11.86
C SER A 29 -4.08 2.12 12.95
N ARG A 30 -5.27 2.70 13.12
CA ARG A 30 -6.21 2.29 14.16
C ARG A 30 -7.65 2.35 13.67
N GLU A 31 -8.33 1.21 13.80
CA GLU A 31 -9.75 1.04 13.48
C GLU A 31 -10.53 0.42 14.62
N GLY A 32 -11.81 0.79 14.74
CA GLY A 32 -12.75 0.22 15.70
C GLY A 32 -12.32 0.40 17.14
N ALA A 33 -11.74 1.56 17.49
CA ALA A 33 -11.43 1.93 18.87
C ALA A 33 -12.71 1.98 19.72
N SER A 34 -12.66 1.45 20.94
CA SER A 34 -13.79 1.44 21.86
C SER A 34 -14.23 2.87 22.25
N SER A 35 -13.26 3.77 22.33
CA SER A 35 -13.46 5.21 22.55
C SER A 35 -13.98 5.97 21.31
N ARG A 36 -14.10 5.30 20.15
CA ARG A 36 -14.38 5.89 18.82
C ARG A 36 -13.33 6.92 18.37
N LYS A 37 -12.18 6.95 19.01
CA LYS A 37 -11.04 7.79 18.62
C LYS A 37 -10.08 6.99 17.73
N ASN A 38 -10.55 6.66 16.56
CA ASN A 38 -9.68 6.08 15.51
C ASN A 38 -8.63 7.11 15.06
N GLY A 39 -7.66 6.68 14.26
CA GLY A 39 -6.62 7.56 13.75
C GLY A 39 -5.29 6.84 13.64
N ILE A 40 -4.21 7.54 13.90
CA ILE A 40 -2.86 7.01 13.88
C ILE A 40 -2.16 7.23 15.23
N ILE A 41 -1.19 6.37 15.51
CA ILE A 41 -0.32 6.49 16.68
C ILE A 41 1.12 6.51 16.21
N LEU A 42 1.88 7.48 16.69
CA LEU A 42 3.31 7.60 16.48
C LEU A 42 4.05 6.98 17.67
N ILE A 43 5.05 6.16 17.37
CA ILE A 43 5.80 5.38 18.35
C ILE A 43 7.29 5.62 18.11
N ASP A 44 8.02 5.94 19.17
CA ASP A 44 9.49 5.95 19.18
C ASP A 44 9.98 4.50 19.20
N VAL A 45 10.70 4.11 18.15
CA VAL A 45 11.31 2.78 17.98
C VAL A 45 12.83 2.86 17.91
N THR A 46 13.42 4.00 18.29
CA THR A 46 14.88 4.19 18.36
C THR A 46 15.56 3.12 19.19
N ASN A 47 14.95 2.73 20.31
CA ASN A 47 15.32 1.55 21.06
C ASN A 47 14.23 0.46 20.89
N PRO A 48 14.42 -0.54 20.03
CA PRO A 48 13.38 -1.54 19.77
C PRO A 48 13.07 -2.48 20.95
N LYS A 49 13.84 -2.37 22.05
CA LYS A 49 13.57 -3.11 23.32
C LYS A 49 12.78 -2.28 24.33
N GLU A 50 12.48 -1.05 24.02
CA GLU A 50 11.77 -0.11 24.89
C GLU A 50 11.02 0.91 24.02
N VAL A 51 10.02 0.45 23.29
CA VAL A 51 9.23 1.30 22.39
C VAL A 51 8.25 2.16 23.18
N LYS A 52 8.03 3.41 22.75
CA LYS A 52 7.20 4.38 23.47
C LYS A 52 6.24 5.12 22.54
N ILE A 53 4.99 5.25 22.94
CA ILE A 53 4.04 6.12 22.23
C ILE A 53 4.52 7.57 22.38
N ILE A 54 4.67 8.25 21.24
CA ILE A 54 5.03 9.68 21.18
C ILE A 54 3.76 10.52 21.25
N SER A 55 2.79 10.21 20.35
CA SER A 55 1.55 10.97 20.22
C SER A 55 0.48 10.15 19.49
N GLU A 56 -0.76 10.64 19.58
CA GLU A 56 -1.90 10.16 18.80
C GLU A 56 -2.44 11.32 17.95
N TYR A 57 -2.88 11.00 16.73
CA TYR A 57 -3.54 11.95 15.85
C TYR A 57 -4.87 11.38 15.36
N THR A 58 -5.98 12.08 15.67
CA THR A 58 -7.35 11.61 15.40
C THR A 58 -8.19 12.60 14.59
N LYS A 59 -7.71 13.86 14.42
CA LYS A 59 -8.45 14.87 13.68
C LYS A 59 -8.71 14.39 12.24
N ASN A 60 -9.95 14.46 11.80
CA ASN A 60 -10.43 13.99 10.49
C ASN A 60 -10.22 12.49 10.20
N LEU A 61 -9.74 11.69 11.17
CA LEU A 61 -9.45 10.27 11.04
C LEU A 61 -10.37 9.36 11.87
N THR A 62 -11.41 9.93 12.48
CA THR A 62 -12.30 9.20 13.42
C THR A 62 -13.13 8.11 12.78
N GLY A 63 -13.30 8.10 11.45
CA GLY A 63 -13.95 7.03 10.70
C GLY A 63 -13.17 5.71 10.66
N GLY A 64 -11.88 5.78 10.95
CA GLY A 64 -10.93 4.66 10.87
C GLY A 64 -9.83 4.93 9.87
N VAL A 65 -8.66 4.38 10.16
CA VAL A 65 -7.49 4.45 9.27
C VAL A 65 -7.10 3.03 8.92
N HIS A 66 -7.32 2.65 7.66
CA HIS A 66 -6.99 1.32 7.17
C HIS A 66 -5.51 1.18 6.89
N ASN A 67 -4.97 2.05 6.04
CA ASN A 67 -3.57 2.07 5.66
C ASN A 67 -2.90 3.40 5.98
N VAL A 68 -1.59 3.36 6.15
CA VAL A 68 -0.72 4.52 6.35
C VAL A 68 0.53 4.38 5.51
N PHE A 69 1.11 5.49 5.11
CA PHE A 69 2.46 5.54 4.58
C PHE A 69 3.26 6.66 5.26
N ILE A 70 4.54 6.43 5.50
CA ILE A 70 5.45 7.46 6.03
C ILE A 70 6.54 7.73 5.00
N ASP A 71 6.63 8.96 4.52
CA ASP A 71 7.72 9.44 3.67
C ASP A 71 8.32 10.71 4.27
N LYS A 72 9.63 10.66 4.55
CA LYS A 72 10.35 11.75 5.19
C LYS A 72 9.66 12.17 6.50
N ASN A 73 9.17 13.42 6.54
CA ASN A 73 8.50 14.03 7.67
C ASN A 73 6.96 14.13 7.47
N HIS A 74 6.40 13.31 6.58
CA HIS A 74 4.95 13.27 6.32
C HIS A 74 4.39 11.86 6.46
N ILE A 75 3.20 11.78 7.04
CA ILE A 75 2.37 10.58 7.09
C ILE A 75 1.17 10.79 6.18
N TYR A 76 0.90 9.82 5.32
CA TYR A 76 -0.29 9.74 4.48
C TYR A 76 -1.22 8.73 5.14
N ALA A 77 -2.32 9.20 5.71
CA ALA A 77 -3.24 8.39 6.50
C ALA A 77 -4.58 8.28 5.78
N LEU A 78 -4.93 7.07 5.36
CA LEU A 78 -6.18 6.78 4.68
C LEU A 78 -7.35 6.91 5.66
N SER A 79 -8.32 7.77 5.34
CA SER A 79 -9.49 8.03 6.16
C SER A 79 -10.76 7.53 5.49
N ASN A 80 -11.45 6.62 6.16
CA ASN A 80 -12.77 6.13 5.78
C ASN A 80 -12.85 5.56 4.35
N ALA A 81 -11.73 5.05 3.83
CA ALA A 81 -11.60 4.55 2.46
C ALA A 81 -12.02 5.55 1.35
N GLU A 82 -12.00 6.86 1.63
CA GLU A 82 -12.40 7.90 0.68
C GLU A 82 -11.24 8.81 0.27
N ARG A 83 -10.33 9.07 1.20
CA ARG A 83 -9.24 10.04 1.04
C ARG A 83 -8.07 9.70 1.92
N TYR A 84 -6.92 10.28 1.64
CA TYR A 84 -5.85 10.30 2.61
C TYR A 84 -5.49 11.73 3.02
N TYR A 85 -5.29 11.92 4.31
CA TYR A 85 -4.76 13.16 4.87
C TYR A 85 -3.25 13.10 4.95
N VAL A 86 -2.62 14.23 4.66
CA VAL A 86 -1.16 14.39 4.77
C VAL A 86 -0.85 15.12 6.06
N ILE A 87 -0.10 14.46 6.92
CA ILE A 87 0.18 14.91 8.29
C ILE A 87 1.68 15.14 8.42
N ASN A 88 2.09 16.37 8.65
CA ASN A 88 3.48 16.73 8.93
C ASN A 88 3.87 16.31 10.36
N ILE A 89 5.04 15.70 10.51
CA ILE A 89 5.61 15.21 11.76
C ILE A 89 7.03 15.75 12.01
N ASP A 90 7.36 16.98 11.56
CA ASP A 90 8.61 17.64 11.96
C ASP A 90 8.75 17.71 13.49
N ASP A 91 7.64 17.93 14.17
CA ASP A 91 7.50 17.69 15.60
C ASP A 91 6.54 16.50 15.82
N PRO A 92 7.07 15.28 16.01
CA PRO A 92 6.24 14.09 16.17
C PRO A 92 5.37 14.09 17.45
N LYS A 93 5.61 15.02 18.39
CA LYS A 93 4.75 15.21 19.55
C LYS A 93 3.52 16.06 19.23
N ASN A 94 3.57 16.87 18.18
CA ASN A 94 2.52 17.77 17.74
C ASN A 94 2.27 17.63 16.22
N PRO A 95 1.78 16.47 15.74
CA PRO A 95 1.49 16.25 14.32
C PRO A 95 0.48 17.27 13.78
N LYS A 96 0.67 17.72 12.53
CA LYS A 96 -0.21 18.72 11.90
C LYS A 96 -0.65 18.26 10.51
N GLU A 97 -1.95 18.30 10.27
CA GLU A 97 -2.49 18.15 8.92
C GLU A 97 -2.05 19.31 8.04
N VAL A 98 -1.53 19.01 6.87
CA VAL A 98 -1.03 20.00 5.93
C VAL A 98 -1.68 19.89 4.55
N GLY A 99 -2.28 18.76 4.21
CA GLY A 99 -2.93 18.53 2.94
C GLY A 99 -3.87 17.33 2.96
N MET A 100 -4.53 17.11 1.84
CA MET A 100 -5.46 15.99 1.65
C MET A 100 -5.55 15.69 0.15
N PHE A 101 -5.78 14.44 -0.18
CA PHE A 101 -6.11 13.98 -1.54
C PHE A 101 -7.37 13.13 -1.53
N GLU A 102 -8.23 13.38 -2.47
CA GLU A 102 -9.38 12.55 -2.83
C GLU A 102 -9.58 12.64 -4.35
N LEU A 103 -10.29 11.69 -4.94
CA LEU A 103 -10.69 11.79 -6.33
C LEU A 103 -11.91 12.71 -6.45
N ASP A 104 -11.92 13.58 -7.43
CA ASP A 104 -13.12 14.40 -7.78
C ASP A 104 -14.11 13.54 -8.58
N LYS A 105 -14.69 12.53 -7.90
CA LYS A 105 -15.59 11.56 -8.50
C LYS A 105 -16.57 11.00 -7.47
N GLU A 106 -17.86 10.97 -7.81
CA GLU A 106 -18.88 10.36 -6.97
C GLU A 106 -18.65 8.84 -6.81
N GLY A 107 -18.79 8.35 -5.59
CA GLY A 107 -18.60 6.94 -5.25
C GLY A 107 -17.16 6.46 -5.32
N GLN A 108 -16.20 7.39 -5.35
CA GLN A 108 -14.78 7.07 -5.26
C GLN A 108 -14.44 6.28 -3.99
N SER A 109 -13.39 5.48 -4.07
CA SER A 109 -12.77 4.95 -2.85
C SER A 109 -11.27 4.76 -3.05
N ILE A 110 -10.51 5.01 -1.97
CA ILE A 110 -9.06 4.82 -1.92
C ILE A 110 -8.79 3.72 -0.90
N HIS A 111 -8.02 2.70 -1.27
CA HIS A 111 -7.71 1.58 -0.39
C HIS A 111 -6.31 1.66 0.20
N ASP A 112 -5.32 2.02 -0.60
CA ASP A 112 -3.93 2.08 -0.18
C ASP A 112 -3.19 3.23 -0.87
N VAL A 113 -2.04 3.60 -0.34
CA VAL A 113 -1.13 4.57 -0.93
C VAL A 113 0.32 4.20 -0.67
N TRP A 114 1.13 4.20 -1.72
CA TRP A 114 2.58 4.04 -1.65
C TRP A 114 3.25 5.34 -2.07
N ILE A 115 4.27 5.79 -1.36
CA ILE A 115 5.01 7.01 -1.74
C ILE A 115 6.43 6.63 -2.15
N GLU A 116 6.81 7.02 -3.35
CA GLU A 116 8.18 6.86 -3.86
C GLU A 116 8.64 8.13 -4.59
N ASN A 117 9.77 8.69 -4.18
CA ASN A 117 10.36 9.88 -4.80
C ASN A 117 9.40 11.07 -4.96
N GLY A 118 8.49 11.28 -4.00
CA GLY A 118 7.51 12.38 -4.02
C GLY A 118 6.33 12.15 -4.98
N ILE A 119 6.13 10.92 -5.44
CA ILE A 119 4.94 10.47 -6.15
C ILE A 119 4.16 9.53 -5.24
N ALA A 120 2.88 9.80 -5.05
CA ALA A 120 1.95 8.87 -4.42
C ALA A 120 1.28 8.01 -5.49
N TYR A 121 1.36 6.70 -5.30
CA TYR A 121 0.67 5.68 -6.09
C TYR A 121 -0.57 5.29 -5.30
N SER A 122 -1.69 5.91 -5.65
CA SER A 122 -2.97 5.74 -4.94
C SER A 122 -3.74 4.57 -5.53
N SER A 123 -4.09 3.60 -4.70
CA SER A 123 -4.84 2.39 -5.09
C SER A 123 -6.32 2.60 -4.82
N ASN A 124 -7.17 2.56 -5.84
CA ASN A 124 -8.52 3.07 -5.77
C ASN A 124 -9.58 2.09 -6.28
N TRP A 125 -9.46 0.81 -5.94
CA TRP A 125 -10.41 -0.24 -6.32
C TRP A 125 -10.78 -0.20 -7.81
N SER A 126 -12.06 0.03 -8.12
CA SER A 126 -12.57 0.09 -9.50
C SER A 126 -12.00 1.25 -10.33
N ASP A 127 -11.45 2.25 -9.69
CA ASP A 127 -10.85 3.41 -10.36
C ASP A 127 -9.37 3.18 -10.72
N GLY A 128 -8.79 2.05 -10.28
CA GLY A 128 -7.42 1.67 -10.59
C GLY A 128 -6.37 2.46 -9.80
N VAL A 129 -5.22 2.69 -10.39
CA VAL A 129 -4.14 3.48 -9.79
C VAL A 129 -4.18 4.92 -10.26
N TYR A 130 -3.93 5.86 -9.34
CA TYR A 130 -3.66 7.26 -9.65
C TYR A 130 -2.24 7.61 -9.24
N LEU A 131 -1.53 8.30 -10.14
CA LEU A 131 -0.23 8.90 -9.87
C LEU A 131 -0.44 10.33 -9.41
N VAL A 132 -0.01 10.64 -8.19
CA VAL A 132 -0.24 11.93 -7.55
C VAL A 132 1.09 12.55 -7.16
N ASP A 133 1.38 13.74 -7.67
CA ASP A 133 2.55 14.52 -7.27
C ASP A 133 2.33 15.07 -5.86
N VAL A 134 3.17 14.64 -4.94
CA VAL A 134 3.18 15.05 -3.53
C VAL A 134 4.53 15.67 -3.13
N GLY A 135 5.30 16.13 -4.14
CA GLY A 135 6.60 16.77 -3.93
C GLY A 135 7.71 16.30 -4.89
N ASN A 136 7.35 15.56 -5.94
CA ASN A 136 8.25 15.25 -7.06
C ASN A 136 8.49 16.47 -7.96
N GLY A 137 7.46 17.29 -8.15
CA GLY A 137 7.49 18.48 -8.99
C GLY A 137 7.01 18.26 -10.43
N VAL A 138 6.64 17.02 -10.81
CA VAL A 138 6.21 16.69 -12.18
C VAL A 138 4.91 17.40 -12.58
N ALA A 139 4.02 17.65 -11.61
CA ALA A 139 2.75 18.34 -11.81
C ALA A 139 2.60 19.59 -10.92
N GLY A 140 3.68 20.02 -10.26
CA GLY A 140 3.67 21.14 -9.33
C GLY A 140 2.98 20.81 -7.99
N GLY A 141 2.83 19.54 -7.67
CA GLY A 141 2.24 19.07 -6.42
C GLY A 141 3.20 19.20 -5.23
N SER A 142 2.62 19.11 -4.04
CA SER A 142 3.34 19.12 -2.77
C SER A 142 2.57 18.34 -1.71
N PRO A 143 3.16 18.02 -0.54
CA PRO A 143 2.41 17.41 0.56
C PRO A 143 1.20 18.23 1.01
N SER A 144 1.24 19.56 0.88
CA SER A 144 0.12 20.45 1.22
C SER A 144 -0.87 20.67 0.07
N ASN A 145 -0.51 20.27 -1.14
CA ASN A 145 -1.35 20.39 -2.33
C ASN A 145 -1.05 19.24 -3.30
N PRO A 146 -1.51 18.02 -3.01
CA PRO A 146 -1.34 16.88 -3.91
C PRO A 146 -2.02 17.11 -5.26
N VAL A 147 -1.34 16.76 -6.36
CA VAL A 147 -1.85 16.96 -7.73
C VAL A 147 -1.77 15.65 -8.52
N SER A 148 -2.92 15.12 -8.93
CA SER A 148 -2.98 13.96 -9.82
C SER A 148 -2.51 14.33 -11.23
N PHE A 149 -1.72 13.45 -11.87
CA PHE A 149 -1.18 13.69 -13.22
C PHE A 149 -1.26 12.47 -14.16
N GLY A 150 -1.75 11.34 -13.67
CA GLY A 150 -1.94 10.14 -14.47
C GLY A 150 -2.75 9.10 -13.74
N ASN A 151 -3.36 8.19 -14.50
CA ASN A 151 -4.09 7.06 -13.94
C ASN A 151 -4.11 5.88 -14.92
N TYR A 152 -4.36 4.70 -14.38
CA TYR A 152 -4.63 3.49 -15.15
C TYR A 152 -5.68 2.66 -14.44
N SER A 153 -6.73 2.29 -15.17
CA SER A 153 -7.76 1.38 -14.70
C SER A 153 -7.87 0.16 -15.60
N TYR A 154 -8.30 -0.95 -15.06
CA TYR A 154 -8.40 -2.22 -15.76
C TYR A 154 -9.63 -3.02 -15.32
N ALA A 155 -9.95 -4.07 -16.08
CA ALA A 155 -11.27 -4.73 -16.04
C ALA A 155 -11.60 -5.46 -14.73
N SER A 156 -10.62 -5.83 -13.89
CA SER A 156 -10.90 -6.52 -12.62
C SER A 156 -11.68 -5.65 -11.64
N GLY A 157 -11.44 -4.33 -11.68
CA GLY A 157 -12.09 -3.37 -10.80
C GLY A 157 -11.81 -3.58 -9.31
N ALA A 158 -10.69 -4.20 -8.96
CA ALA A 158 -10.35 -4.60 -7.60
C ALA A 158 -8.91 -4.25 -7.21
N HIS A 159 -8.44 -3.09 -7.68
CA HIS A 159 -7.09 -2.62 -7.42
C HIS A 159 -6.86 -2.31 -5.95
N HIS A 160 -6.06 -3.15 -5.29
CA HIS A 160 -5.84 -3.16 -3.85
C HIS A 160 -4.56 -2.43 -3.45
N ALA A 161 -3.44 -2.75 -4.09
CA ALA A 161 -2.13 -2.23 -3.71
C ALA A 161 -1.26 -1.90 -4.93
N THR A 162 -0.32 -0.98 -4.76
CA THR A 162 0.61 -0.56 -5.81
C THR A 162 2.05 -0.58 -5.28
N PHE A 163 2.98 -1.01 -6.12
CA PHE A 163 4.41 -0.96 -5.84
C PHE A 163 5.18 -0.41 -7.05
N PRO A 164 5.87 0.74 -6.93
CA PRO A 164 6.77 1.22 -7.97
C PRO A 164 8.03 0.35 -8.01
N TYR A 165 8.32 -0.24 -9.15
CA TYR A 165 9.41 -1.18 -9.33
C TYR A 165 10.35 -0.75 -10.46
N LYS A 166 11.62 -0.57 -10.14
CA LYS A 166 12.68 -0.39 -11.13
C LYS A 166 13.50 -1.66 -11.24
N SER A 167 13.42 -2.33 -12.39
CA SER A 167 14.19 -3.56 -12.65
C SER A 167 15.68 -3.29 -12.56
N LYS A 168 16.37 -4.07 -11.74
CA LYS A 168 17.82 -4.01 -11.56
C LYS A 168 18.55 -4.58 -12.78
N SER A 169 17.99 -5.61 -13.40
CA SER A 169 18.57 -6.29 -14.55
C SER A 169 18.42 -5.52 -15.85
N THR A 170 17.31 -4.79 -16.05
CA THR A 170 17.02 -4.08 -17.30
C THR A 170 17.02 -2.57 -17.19
N GLY A 171 16.89 -2.03 -15.96
CA GLY A 171 16.73 -0.60 -15.70
C GLY A 171 15.35 -0.05 -16.06
N LYS A 172 14.43 -0.86 -16.58
CA LYS A 172 13.05 -0.47 -16.90
C LYS A 172 12.26 -0.20 -15.61
N PHE A 173 11.34 0.75 -15.68
CA PHE A 173 10.45 1.09 -14.57
C PHE A 173 9.04 0.56 -14.85
N TYR A 174 8.46 -0.06 -13.84
CA TYR A 174 7.09 -0.58 -13.87
C TYR A 174 6.33 -0.09 -12.64
N THR A 175 5.04 0.12 -12.80
CA THR A 175 4.11 0.21 -11.68
C THR A 175 3.44 -1.16 -11.55
N VAL A 176 3.68 -1.85 -10.44
CA VAL A 176 3.08 -3.16 -10.18
C VAL A 176 1.79 -2.93 -9.42
N LEU A 177 0.69 -3.48 -9.93
CA LEU A 177 -0.66 -3.32 -9.41
C LEU A 177 -1.18 -4.68 -8.96
N GLY A 178 -1.71 -4.77 -7.75
CA GLY A 178 -2.25 -6.01 -7.21
C GLY A 178 -3.76 -5.93 -7.02
N ASP A 179 -4.46 -6.98 -7.40
CA ASP A 179 -5.88 -7.14 -7.15
C ASP A 179 -6.15 -7.84 -5.83
N GLU A 180 -7.29 -7.51 -5.21
CA GLU A 180 -7.91 -8.32 -4.16
C GLU A 180 -9.37 -8.60 -4.52
N ILE A 181 -9.69 -9.84 -4.86
CA ILE A 181 -11.01 -10.23 -5.33
C ILE A 181 -11.58 -11.35 -4.49
N PHE A 182 -12.81 -11.19 -4.04
CA PHE A 182 -13.64 -12.23 -3.41
C PHE A 182 -14.84 -12.52 -4.31
N PRO A 183 -14.76 -13.48 -5.24
CA PRO A 183 -15.81 -13.72 -6.26
C PRO A 183 -17.21 -13.99 -5.66
N ASN A 184 -17.24 -14.60 -4.48
CA ASN A 184 -18.46 -14.93 -3.75
C ASN A 184 -18.68 -14.04 -2.51
N GLY A 185 -17.98 -12.90 -2.44
CA GLY A 185 -17.98 -12.01 -1.27
C GLY A 185 -17.17 -12.56 -0.08
N VAL A 186 -17.01 -11.74 0.94
CA VAL A 186 -16.27 -12.10 2.16
C VAL A 186 -17.18 -12.90 3.11
N ASN A 187 -16.75 -14.11 3.47
CA ASN A 187 -17.38 -14.91 4.50
C ASN A 187 -16.69 -14.70 5.86
N PRO A 188 -17.30 -13.98 6.81
CA PRO A 188 -16.64 -13.69 8.10
C PRO A 188 -16.55 -14.92 9.03
N LYS A 189 -17.16 -16.06 8.65
CA LYS A 189 -17.26 -17.28 9.48
C LYS A 189 -16.60 -18.51 8.86
N GLY A 190 -15.94 -18.36 7.72
CA GLY A 190 -15.36 -19.50 7.01
C GLY A 190 -14.26 -19.10 6.03
N THR A 191 -13.83 -20.08 5.24
CA THR A 191 -12.83 -19.85 4.21
C THR A 191 -13.40 -19.01 3.09
N ASN A 192 -12.67 -18.03 2.63
CA ASN A 192 -13.00 -17.22 1.47
C ASN A 192 -12.36 -17.80 0.21
N GLU A 193 -13.16 -17.88 -0.85
CA GLU A 193 -12.59 -18.03 -2.19
C GLU A 193 -11.98 -16.70 -2.60
N THR A 194 -10.76 -16.74 -3.10
CA THR A 194 -10.00 -15.54 -3.49
C THR A 194 -9.55 -15.65 -4.94
N ALA A 195 -9.50 -14.52 -5.60
CA ALA A 195 -9.01 -14.37 -6.96
C ALA A 195 -8.20 -13.06 -7.07
N GLY A 196 -7.72 -12.75 -8.27
CA GLY A 196 -6.89 -11.58 -8.51
C GLY A 196 -5.42 -11.95 -8.69
N PHE A 197 -4.69 -11.05 -9.33
CA PHE A 197 -3.30 -11.26 -9.70
C PHE A 197 -2.54 -9.93 -9.75
N LEU A 198 -1.25 -9.99 -10.06
CA LEU A 198 -0.42 -8.80 -10.21
C LEU A 198 -0.30 -8.42 -11.69
N HIS A 199 -0.46 -7.14 -11.95
CA HIS A 199 -0.27 -6.50 -13.25
C HIS A 199 1.04 -5.69 -13.23
N PHE A 200 1.84 -5.82 -14.27
CA PHE A 200 3.06 -5.03 -14.47
C PHE A 200 2.79 -4.01 -15.58
N VAL A 201 2.67 -2.74 -15.21
CA VAL A 201 2.27 -1.67 -16.12
C VAL A 201 3.45 -0.75 -16.38
N ASP A 202 3.75 -0.54 -17.66
CA ASP A 202 4.72 0.44 -18.13
C ASP A 202 4.05 1.81 -18.23
N PHE A 203 4.52 2.77 -17.44
CA PHE A 203 4.11 4.17 -17.42
C PHE A 203 5.13 5.10 -18.08
N SER A 204 5.96 4.61 -18.99
CA SER A 204 6.91 5.47 -19.75
C SER A 204 6.19 6.59 -20.48
N ASP A 205 4.96 6.33 -20.96
CA ASP A 205 4.01 7.36 -21.36
C ASP A 205 2.82 7.36 -20.38
N VAL A 206 2.76 8.37 -19.52
CA VAL A 206 1.71 8.49 -18.50
C VAL A 206 0.30 8.64 -19.09
N ASN A 207 0.19 9.08 -20.34
CA ASN A 207 -1.10 9.21 -21.03
C ASN A 207 -1.53 7.90 -21.73
N ASN A 208 -0.60 6.96 -21.92
CA ASN A 208 -0.84 5.66 -22.57
C ASN A 208 -0.15 4.53 -21.81
N PRO A 209 -0.49 4.28 -20.54
CA PRO A 209 0.09 3.20 -19.78
C PRO A 209 -0.29 1.84 -20.38
N ILE A 210 0.64 0.89 -20.37
CA ILE A 210 0.47 -0.41 -21.03
C ILE A 210 0.80 -1.53 -20.03
N GLU A 211 -0.15 -2.45 -19.80
CA GLU A 211 0.16 -3.71 -19.12
C GLU A 211 1.05 -4.58 -20.01
N VAL A 212 2.25 -4.90 -19.54
CA VAL A 212 3.23 -5.69 -20.28
C VAL A 212 3.31 -7.12 -19.80
N ALA A 213 3.07 -7.35 -18.51
CA ALA A 213 3.13 -8.68 -17.91
C ALA A 213 2.14 -8.80 -16.74
N ARG A 214 1.91 -10.05 -16.33
CA ARG A 214 1.14 -10.38 -15.13
C ARG A 214 1.71 -11.60 -14.42
N TYR A 215 1.42 -11.71 -13.13
CA TYR A 215 1.63 -12.93 -12.37
C TYR A 215 0.29 -13.39 -11.79
N GLU A 216 -0.23 -14.49 -12.30
CA GLU A 216 -1.53 -15.08 -11.95
C GLU A 216 -1.32 -16.51 -11.45
N LEU A 217 -1.57 -16.77 -10.18
CA LEU A 217 -1.55 -18.11 -9.61
C LEU A 217 -2.94 -18.74 -9.70
N PRO A 218 -3.15 -19.81 -10.50
CA PRO A 218 -4.47 -20.40 -10.68
C PRO A 218 -5.12 -20.84 -9.35
N GLY A 219 -6.38 -20.42 -9.13
CA GLY A 219 -7.17 -20.80 -7.97
C GLY A 219 -6.82 -20.06 -6.66
N HIS A 220 -6.00 -19.03 -6.73
CA HIS A 220 -5.61 -18.21 -5.58
C HIS A 220 -5.66 -16.73 -5.93
N GLY A 221 -5.93 -15.88 -4.93
CA GLY A 221 -5.93 -14.43 -5.08
C GLY A 221 -4.68 -13.80 -4.49
N SER A 222 -4.25 -12.69 -5.07
CA SER A 222 -3.15 -11.88 -4.54
C SER A 222 -3.62 -10.96 -3.39
N HIS A 223 -2.67 -10.55 -2.58
CA HIS A 223 -2.82 -9.52 -1.56
C HIS A 223 -1.57 -8.61 -1.58
N ASN A 224 -0.93 -8.37 -0.44
CA ASN A 224 0.26 -7.54 -0.37
C ASN A 224 1.51 -8.24 -0.93
N TYR A 225 2.45 -7.43 -1.43
CA TYR A 225 3.69 -7.91 -2.01
C TYR A 225 4.83 -6.92 -1.79
N TRP A 226 6.04 -7.42 -1.97
CA TRP A 226 7.29 -6.68 -1.90
C TRP A 226 8.20 -7.10 -3.05
N ILE A 227 8.97 -6.16 -3.58
CA ILE A 227 9.96 -6.45 -4.63
C ILE A 227 11.31 -5.92 -4.17
N GLU A 228 12.33 -6.77 -4.23
CA GLU A 228 13.72 -6.41 -3.95
C GLU A 228 14.64 -7.19 -4.87
N ASP A 229 15.61 -6.50 -5.49
CA ASP A 229 16.62 -7.10 -6.36
C ASP A 229 16.06 -8.02 -7.46
N ASP A 230 14.99 -7.58 -8.14
CA ASP A 230 14.27 -8.35 -9.16
C ASP A 230 13.63 -9.66 -8.62
N ILE A 231 13.41 -9.76 -7.32
CA ILE A 231 12.65 -10.85 -6.69
C ILE A 231 11.35 -10.29 -6.12
N LEU A 232 10.23 -10.86 -6.58
CA LEU A 232 8.91 -10.58 -6.04
C LEU A 232 8.58 -11.58 -4.91
N TYR A 233 8.10 -11.06 -3.80
CA TYR A 233 7.50 -11.79 -2.69
C TYR A 233 6.04 -11.40 -2.61
N VAL A 234 5.12 -12.31 -2.88
CA VAL A 234 3.68 -12.00 -2.90
C VAL A 234 2.89 -12.96 -2.02
N ALA A 235 2.00 -12.39 -1.21
CA ALA A 235 1.02 -13.15 -0.46
C ALA A 235 -0.15 -13.53 -1.37
N MET A 236 -0.46 -14.82 -1.45
CA MET A 236 -1.49 -15.39 -2.32
C MET A 236 -2.59 -16.10 -1.53
N TYR A 237 -3.06 -15.48 -0.44
CA TYR A 237 -4.07 -16.05 0.46
C TYR A 237 -3.77 -17.53 0.76
N THR A 238 -4.71 -18.45 0.43
CA THR A 238 -4.52 -19.91 0.62
C THR A 238 -3.37 -20.49 -0.21
N GLY A 239 -2.88 -19.75 -1.20
CA GLY A 239 -1.66 -20.07 -1.94
C GLY A 239 -0.36 -19.85 -1.16
N GLY A 240 -0.42 -19.15 -0.01
CA GLY A 240 0.74 -18.83 0.81
C GLY A 240 1.62 -17.73 0.22
N LEU A 241 2.88 -17.69 0.64
CA LEU A 241 3.89 -16.79 0.07
C LEU A 241 4.46 -17.40 -1.21
N ARG A 242 4.51 -16.61 -2.29
CA ARG A 242 5.17 -16.98 -3.55
C ARG A 242 6.39 -16.10 -3.79
N ILE A 243 7.42 -16.69 -4.38
CA ILE A 243 8.68 -16.03 -4.71
C ILE A 243 8.89 -16.15 -6.22
N VAL A 244 8.98 -15.02 -6.91
CA VAL A 244 8.99 -14.97 -8.38
C VAL A 244 10.20 -14.18 -8.88
N ASP A 245 10.90 -14.71 -9.87
CA ASP A 245 12.01 -14.06 -10.56
C ASP A 245 11.45 -13.04 -11.58
N LEU A 246 11.79 -11.77 -11.37
CA LEU A 246 11.46 -10.65 -12.25
C LEU A 246 12.65 -10.20 -13.13
N SER A 247 13.75 -10.94 -13.11
CA SER A 247 14.93 -10.57 -13.91
C SER A 247 14.66 -10.63 -15.42
N GLY A 248 15.34 -9.77 -16.17
CA GLY A 248 15.17 -9.67 -17.62
C GLY A 248 13.86 -8.96 -18.03
N ASP A 249 13.47 -9.12 -19.28
CA ASP A 249 12.26 -8.51 -19.82
C ASP A 249 11.00 -9.17 -19.25
N LEU A 250 10.08 -8.35 -18.78
CA LEU A 250 8.76 -8.80 -18.34
C LEU A 250 7.78 -8.74 -19.51
N LEU A 251 7.14 -9.88 -19.82
CA LEU A 251 6.18 -9.99 -20.90
C LEU A 251 5.19 -11.14 -20.64
N GLY A 252 3.90 -10.85 -20.78
CA GLY A 252 2.84 -11.86 -20.66
C GLY A 252 2.70 -12.48 -19.28
N ASP A 253 2.38 -13.77 -19.20
CA ASP A 253 2.07 -14.46 -17.93
C ASP A 253 3.34 -15.09 -17.33
N LEU A 254 3.83 -14.50 -16.24
CA LEU A 254 5.08 -14.91 -15.58
C LEU A 254 4.96 -16.29 -14.89
N TYR A 255 3.76 -16.64 -14.37
CA TYR A 255 3.53 -17.97 -13.81
C TYR A 255 3.65 -19.05 -14.87
N LYS A 256 2.99 -18.87 -16.03
CA LYS A 256 3.07 -19.82 -17.15
C LYS A 256 4.47 -19.93 -17.76
N GLN A 257 5.31 -18.92 -17.59
CA GLN A 257 6.72 -18.96 -18.00
C GLN A 257 7.61 -19.71 -17.01
N GLY A 258 7.05 -20.19 -15.87
CA GLY A 258 7.83 -20.89 -14.84
C GLY A 258 8.76 -19.98 -14.05
N ARG A 259 8.43 -18.69 -13.90
CA ARG A 259 9.25 -17.74 -13.15
C ARG A 259 9.08 -17.83 -11.63
N GLU A 260 8.15 -18.65 -11.12
CA GLU A 260 8.07 -18.97 -9.70
C GLU A 260 9.29 -19.79 -9.27
N ILE A 261 10.11 -19.28 -8.35
CA ILE A 261 11.35 -19.91 -7.89
C ILE A 261 11.24 -20.49 -6.48
N GLY A 262 10.14 -20.26 -5.79
CA GLY A 262 9.88 -20.84 -4.47
C GLY A 262 8.53 -20.43 -3.90
N TYR A 263 8.10 -21.17 -2.88
CA TYR A 263 6.90 -20.85 -2.14
C TYR A 263 6.97 -21.37 -0.70
N LEU A 264 6.17 -20.77 0.18
CA LEU A 264 5.94 -21.21 1.54
C LEU A 264 4.45 -21.22 1.83
N LEU A 265 3.89 -22.41 2.08
CA LEU A 265 2.53 -22.51 2.58
C LEU A 265 2.54 -22.21 4.09
N THR A 266 1.89 -21.13 4.47
CA THR A 266 1.62 -20.83 5.88
C THR A 266 0.39 -21.64 6.27
N GLY A 267 0.52 -22.53 7.27
CA GLY A 267 -0.61 -23.33 7.73
C GLY A 267 -1.78 -22.43 8.13
N THR A 268 -2.97 -22.76 7.67
CA THR A 268 -4.24 -22.13 8.06
C THR A 268 -4.65 -22.58 9.45
#